data_e154a3617228572da9c00b6d1eadcce0
#
_entry.id   e154a3617228572da9c00b6d1eadcce0
#
_cell.length_a   1.000
_cell.length_b   1.000
_cell.length_c   1.000
_cell.angle_alpha   90.00
_cell.angle_beta   90.00
_cell.angle_gamma   90.00
#
_symmetry.space_group_name_H-M   'P 1'
#
loop_
_entity.id
_entity.type
_entity.pdbx_description
1 polymer ?
#
loop_
_entity_poly.entity_id
_entity_poly.type
_entity_poly.pdbx_seq_one_letter_code
_entity_poly.pdbx_strand_id
1 'polypeptide(L)'
;MRVIPDIEYGEAGGQRLLLDACLPPSRKSSTSNAPDPAPRASIIMIHGGSWTRGDKADPEYRDVCTWLAKAGYPTFNVDYRMDPAFIFPAALEDVKSAVTWLRQPEQLGRFNLDPARIAALGGSAGGNLASLLGTTGSGPVTEGTRVSAVVDLSGPADLTGADAKPGFIPVQLAFLGCASEVDCPAARAASPIFAVSADDPPFFIANSTNELIPIEQSRRFADALRAAGVPTTFVSVTGGLHSVAMLGPSLRARILDFYASTVGVNSASPAPGAG
;
A
#
# COMPACT_ATOMS: atom_id res chain seq x y z
N MET A 1 7.81 18.32 -8.72
CA MET A 1 7.46 17.42 -7.58
C MET A 1 7.86 18.11 -6.28
N ARG A 2 7.03 18.00 -5.25
CA ARG A 2 7.27 18.55 -3.90
C ARG A 2 7.02 17.46 -2.87
N VAL A 3 7.87 17.35 -1.87
CA VAL A 3 7.66 16.51 -0.68
C VAL A 3 7.28 17.43 0.49
N ILE A 4 6.23 17.09 1.21
CA ILE A 4 5.83 17.73 2.46
C ILE A 4 5.98 16.67 3.54
N PRO A 5 7.01 16.76 4.39
CA PRO A 5 7.23 15.79 5.45
C PRO A 5 6.35 16.05 6.67
N ASP A 6 6.24 15.03 7.52
CA ASP A 6 5.74 15.11 8.91
C ASP A 6 4.32 15.70 9.05
N ILE A 7 3.45 15.34 8.12
CA ILE A 7 2.02 15.69 8.24
C ILE A 7 1.37 14.73 9.24
N GLU A 8 0.78 15.25 10.30
CA GLU A 8 0.03 14.46 11.26
C GLU A 8 -1.32 14.06 10.68
N TYR A 9 -1.62 12.76 10.69
CA TYR A 9 -2.90 12.22 10.25
C TYR A 9 -3.73 11.63 11.39
N GLY A 10 -3.16 11.54 12.58
CA GLY A 10 -3.85 11.07 13.78
C GLY A 10 -2.92 10.88 14.97
N GLU A 11 -3.52 10.41 16.05
CA GLU A 11 -2.84 9.98 17.27
C GLU A 11 -3.48 8.69 17.77
N ALA A 12 -2.69 7.69 18.16
CA ALA A 12 -3.19 6.45 18.73
C ALA A 12 -2.17 5.86 19.72
N GLY A 13 -2.64 5.33 20.85
CA GLY A 13 -1.79 4.77 21.87
C GLY A 13 -0.75 5.76 22.45
N GLY A 14 -1.03 7.05 22.44
CA GLY A 14 -0.12 8.10 22.87
C GLY A 14 1.01 8.39 21.87
N GLN A 15 0.92 7.87 20.64
CA GLN A 15 1.88 8.11 19.57
C GLN A 15 1.23 8.93 18.45
N ARG A 16 1.91 9.98 18.00
CA ARG A 16 1.51 10.75 16.81
C ARG A 16 1.74 9.90 15.56
N LEU A 17 0.76 9.87 14.69
CA LEU A 17 0.82 9.17 13.41
C LEU A 17 1.12 10.17 12.29
N LEU A 18 2.26 10.00 11.64
CA LEU A 18 2.78 10.94 10.67
C LEU A 18 2.81 10.33 9.26
N LEU A 19 2.74 11.17 8.25
CA LEU A 19 2.96 10.79 6.86
C LEU A 19 3.79 11.85 6.11
N ASP A 20 4.46 11.41 5.04
CA ASP A 20 5.07 12.29 4.06
C ASP A 20 4.22 12.32 2.79
N ALA A 21 3.90 13.52 2.28
CA ALA A 21 3.18 13.66 1.02
C ALA A 21 4.14 13.97 -0.12
N CYS A 22 4.25 13.07 -1.09
CA CYS A 22 4.95 13.28 -2.36
C CYS A 22 3.93 13.76 -3.41
N LEU A 23 4.04 15.01 -3.83
CA LEU A 23 3.06 15.63 -4.70
C LEU A 23 3.62 15.79 -6.13
N PRO A 24 2.82 15.50 -7.16
CA PRO A 24 3.16 15.78 -8.55
C PRO A 24 3.57 17.24 -8.76
N PRO A 25 4.30 17.54 -9.85
CA PRO A 25 4.57 18.93 -10.22
C PRO A 25 3.28 19.73 -10.33
N SER A 26 3.28 20.95 -9.81
CA SER A 26 2.14 21.86 -9.92
C SER A 26 1.87 22.18 -11.39
N ARG A 27 0.64 21.99 -11.85
CA ARG A 27 0.17 22.57 -13.10
C ARG A 27 -0.07 24.05 -12.84
N LYS A 28 0.89 24.91 -13.18
CA LYS A 28 0.57 26.32 -13.33
C LYS A 28 -0.21 26.44 -14.62
N SER A 29 -1.51 26.72 -14.53
CA SER A 29 -2.24 27.26 -15.67
C SER A 29 -1.61 28.61 -16.03
N SER A 30 -1.10 28.71 -17.23
CA SER A 30 -0.55 29.98 -17.74
C SER A 30 -1.64 30.97 -18.13
N THR A 31 -2.92 30.60 -18.00
CA THR A 31 -4.07 31.44 -18.33
C THR A 31 -5.04 31.48 -17.14
N SER A 32 -5.42 32.67 -16.72
CA SER A 32 -6.30 32.95 -15.59
C SER A 32 -7.73 32.39 -15.69
N ASN A 33 -8.09 31.71 -16.79
CA ASN A 33 -9.44 31.18 -17.08
C ASN A 33 -9.46 29.66 -17.30
N ALA A 34 -8.39 28.91 -16.97
CA ALA A 34 -8.45 27.45 -17.05
C ALA A 34 -9.28 26.91 -15.87
N PRO A 35 -10.19 25.94 -16.10
CA PRO A 35 -10.91 25.29 -15.01
C PRO A 35 -9.90 24.61 -14.05
N ASP A 36 -10.30 24.52 -12.79
CA ASP A 36 -9.52 23.78 -11.79
C ASP A 36 -9.23 22.38 -12.31
N PRO A 37 -7.99 21.87 -12.09
CA PRO A 37 -7.65 20.52 -12.54
C PRO A 37 -8.57 19.50 -11.86
N ALA A 38 -9.05 18.52 -12.63
CA ALA A 38 -9.89 17.44 -12.09
C ALA A 38 -9.23 16.76 -10.87
N PRO A 39 -10.03 16.34 -9.87
CA PRO A 39 -9.52 15.60 -8.72
C PRO A 39 -8.72 14.36 -9.13
N ARG A 40 -7.67 14.05 -8.39
CA ARG A 40 -6.67 13.03 -8.74
C ARG A 40 -6.87 11.74 -7.98
N ALA A 41 -6.62 10.63 -8.64
CA ALA A 41 -6.32 9.37 -7.95
C ALA A 41 -5.05 9.54 -7.12
N SER A 42 -5.01 8.90 -5.96
CA SER A 42 -3.88 8.98 -5.02
C SER A 42 -3.50 7.60 -4.48
N ILE A 43 -2.32 7.51 -3.88
CA ILE A 43 -1.78 6.25 -3.39
C ILE A 43 -1.35 6.42 -1.93
N ILE A 44 -1.84 5.53 -1.06
CA ILE A 44 -1.25 5.31 0.26
C ILE A 44 -0.10 4.33 0.09
N MET A 45 1.10 4.75 0.49
CA MET A 45 2.31 3.94 0.49
C MET A 45 2.61 3.46 1.91
N ILE A 46 2.80 2.15 2.07
CA ILE A 46 2.99 1.51 3.38
C ILE A 46 4.36 0.84 3.39
N HIS A 47 5.25 1.31 4.27
CA HIS A 47 6.61 0.78 4.36
C HIS A 47 6.66 -0.64 4.94
N GLY A 48 7.73 -1.37 4.61
CA GLY A 48 8.06 -2.66 5.22
C GLY A 48 8.86 -2.49 6.51
N GLY A 49 9.53 -3.57 6.93
CA GLY A 49 10.37 -3.56 8.13
C GLY A 49 9.91 -4.53 9.19
N SER A 50 9.25 -5.63 8.79
CA SER A 50 8.83 -6.71 9.70
C SER A 50 7.88 -6.26 10.80
N TRP A 51 7.15 -5.17 10.59
CA TRP A 51 6.28 -4.46 11.55
C TRP A 51 6.99 -3.94 12.81
N THR A 52 8.32 -4.12 12.94
CA THR A 52 9.15 -3.74 14.10
C THR A 52 9.99 -2.50 13.87
N ARG A 53 10.21 -2.10 12.62
CA ARG A 53 11.14 -1.05 12.21
C ARG A 53 10.73 -0.42 10.88
N GLY A 54 11.44 0.62 10.50
CA GLY A 54 11.19 1.40 9.29
C GLY A 54 10.38 2.65 9.61
N ASP A 55 10.35 3.54 8.67
CA ASP A 55 9.51 4.73 8.71
C ASP A 55 9.22 5.27 7.30
N LYS A 56 8.30 6.24 7.22
CA LYS A 56 7.91 6.93 5.98
C LYS A 56 9.07 7.61 5.25
N ALA A 57 10.17 7.89 5.94
CA ALA A 57 11.33 8.60 5.40
C ALA A 57 12.45 7.68 4.92
N ASP A 58 12.31 6.36 5.09
CA ASP A 58 13.28 5.39 4.60
C ASP A 58 13.56 5.63 3.11
N PRO A 59 14.85 5.72 2.70
CA PRO A 59 15.22 6.17 1.35
C PRO A 59 14.58 5.37 0.23
N GLU A 60 14.44 4.05 0.39
CA GLU A 60 13.85 3.16 -0.61
C GLU A 60 12.35 3.41 -0.80
N TYR A 61 11.61 3.66 0.30
CA TYR A 61 10.18 3.98 0.24
C TYR A 61 9.94 5.42 -0.23
N ARG A 62 10.83 6.34 0.15
CA ARG A 62 10.81 7.70 -0.38
C ARG A 62 11.07 7.74 -1.89
N ASP A 63 11.95 6.88 -2.44
CA ASP A 63 12.14 6.75 -3.89
C ASP A 63 10.86 6.31 -4.58
N VAL A 64 10.16 5.31 -4.04
CA VAL A 64 8.88 4.84 -4.58
C VAL A 64 7.82 5.94 -4.51
N CYS A 65 7.69 6.63 -3.38
CA CYS A 65 6.78 7.76 -3.20
C CYS A 65 7.02 8.85 -4.27
N THR A 66 8.28 9.22 -4.48
CA THR A 66 8.64 10.24 -5.47
C THR A 66 8.48 9.76 -6.91
N TRP A 67 8.71 8.49 -7.19
CA TRP A 67 8.46 7.89 -8.50
C TRP A 67 6.97 7.95 -8.86
N LEU A 68 6.06 7.53 -7.98
CA LEU A 68 4.62 7.58 -8.19
C LEU A 68 4.12 9.03 -8.33
N ALA A 69 4.66 9.95 -7.54
CA ALA A 69 4.34 11.37 -7.67
C ALA A 69 4.78 11.96 -9.02
N LYS A 70 5.97 11.57 -9.54
CA LYS A 70 6.42 11.94 -10.89
C LYS A 70 5.52 11.37 -11.99
N ALA A 71 4.93 10.19 -11.77
CA ALA A 71 3.95 9.60 -12.66
C ALA A 71 2.55 10.26 -12.58
N GLY A 72 2.37 11.23 -11.67
CA GLY A 72 1.14 12.02 -11.56
C GLY A 72 0.25 11.67 -10.37
N TYR A 73 0.58 10.66 -9.56
CA TYR A 73 -0.21 10.23 -8.41
C TYR A 73 0.29 10.89 -7.13
N PRO A 74 -0.48 11.81 -6.48
CA PRO A 74 -0.20 12.19 -5.10
C PRO A 74 -0.03 10.93 -4.25
N THR A 75 1.12 10.80 -3.58
CA THR A 75 1.45 9.59 -2.81
C THR A 75 1.74 9.97 -1.37
N PHE A 76 1.13 9.24 -0.44
CA PHE A 76 1.19 9.49 0.98
C PHE A 76 1.88 8.31 1.66
N ASN A 77 3.14 8.49 2.03
CA ASN A 77 3.96 7.48 2.70
C ASN A 77 3.70 7.56 4.20
N VAL A 78 3.10 6.53 4.80
CA VAL A 78 2.56 6.57 6.17
C VAL A 78 3.45 5.82 7.15
N ASP A 79 3.65 6.41 8.34
CA ASP A 79 4.07 5.68 9.53
C ASP A 79 2.87 4.96 10.13
N TYR A 80 3.15 3.91 10.89
CA TYR A 80 2.15 3.16 11.66
C TYR A 80 2.78 2.64 12.95
N ARG A 81 1.97 2.33 13.96
CA ARG A 81 2.45 1.76 15.23
C ARG A 81 3.02 0.36 15.03
N MET A 82 4.15 0.09 15.66
CA MET A 82 4.94 -1.12 15.45
C MET A 82 5.09 -1.96 16.73
N ASP A 83 5.30 -3.27 16.55
CA ASP A 83 5.66 -4.16 17.63
C ASP A 83 7.09 -3.85 18.17
N PRO A 84 7.44 -4.27 19.36
CA PRO A 84 6.62 -4.98 20.35
C PRO A 84 5.69 -4.07 21.17
N ALA A 85 5.77 -2.75 20.99
CA ALA A 85 4.93 -1.82 21.75
C ALA A 85 3.45 -1.92 21.35
N PHE A 86 3.18 -2.18 20.07
CA PHE A 86 1.83 -2.29 19.52
C PHE A 86 1.74 -3.50 18.58
N ILE A 87 1.08 -4.56 19.06
CA ILE A 87 0.82 -5.77 18.26
C ILE A 87 -0.36 -5.60 17.32
N PHE A 88 -0.59 -6.56 16.42
CA PHE A 88 -1.78 -6.62 15.57
C PHE A 88 -3.08 -6.50 16.44
N PRO A 89 -4.07 -5.68 16.04
CA PRO A 89 -4.24 -5.03 14.75
C PRO A 89 -3.78 -3.56 14.65
N ALA A 90 -3.00 -3.04 15.60
CA ALA A 90 -2.70 -1.60 15.71
C ALA A 90 -2.20 -0.97 14.40
N ALA A 91 -1.23 -1.60 13.72
CA ALA A 91 -0.70 -1.10 12.45
C ALA A 91 -1.77 -1.03 11.34
N LEU A 92 -2.66 -2.03 11.27
CA LEU A 92 -3.77 -2.03 10.29
C LEU A 92 -4.79 -0.92 10.58
N GLU A 93 -5.10 -0.69 11.85
CA GLU A 93 -6.00 0.40 12.26
C GLU A 93 -5.42 1.77 11.89
N ASP A 94 -4.11 1.97 12.06
CA ASP A 94 -3.44 3.21 11.68
C ASP A 94 -3.49 3.45 10.17
N VAL A 95 -3.21 2.42 9.37
CA VAL A 95 -3.32 2.50 7.90
C VAL A 95 -4.76 2.79 7.47
N LYS A 96 -5.75 2.17 8.10
CA LYS A 96 -7.18 2.47 7.87
C LYS A 96 -7.51 3.93 8.24
N SER A 97 -6.97 4.44 9.34
CA SER A 97 -7.19 5.83 9.74
C SER A 97 -6.56 6.83 8.76
N ALA A 98 -5.41 6.50 8.16
CA ALA A 98 -4.82 7.31 7.10
C ALA A 98 -5.72 7.42 5.86
N VAL A 99 -6.42 6.33 5.47
CA VAL A 99 -7.40 6.36 4.37
C VAL A 99 -8.55 7.31 4.70
N THR A 100 -9.14 7.18 5.89
CA THR A 100 -10.25 8.05 6.31
C THR A 100 -9.83 9.50 6.48
N TRP A 101 -8.60 9.76 6.95
CA TRP A 101 -8.04 11.10 7.03
C TRP A 101 -7.90 11.73 5.64
N LEU A 102 -7.39 11.01 4.64
CA LEU A 102 -7.32 11.50 3.26
C LEU A 102 -8.70 11.84 2.67
N ARG A 103 -9.77 11.19 3.13
CA ARG A 103 -11.15 11.44 2.70
C ARG A 103 -11.83 12.61 3.40
N GLN A 104 -11.20 13.22 4.38
CA GLN A 104 -11.74 14.43 4.98
C GLN A 104 -11.81 15.56 3.94
N PRO A 105 -12.88 16.37 3.91
CA PRO A 105 -13.05 17.44 2.91
C PRO A 105 -11.86 18.40 2.84
N GLU A 106 -11.23 18.66 3.97
CA GLU A 106 -10.03 19.50 4.06
C GLU A 106 -8.88 18.90 3.26
N GLN A 107 -8.61 17.58 3.39
CA GLN A 107 -7.50 16.92 2.72
C GLN A 107 -7.80 16.71 1.23
N LEU A 108 -9.04 16.39 0.90
CA LEU A 108 -9.48 16.31 -0.50
C LEU A 108 -9.24 17.65 -1.21
N GLY A 109 -9.62 18.77 -0.60
CA GLY A 109 -9.36 20.11 -1.15
C GLY A 109 -7.87 20.46 -1.17
N ARG A 110 -7.14 20.21 -0.06
CA ARG A 110 -5.72 20.54 0.09
C ARG A 110 -4.84 19.88 -0.96
N PHE A 111 -5.12 18.64 -1.31
CA PHE A 111 -4.31 17.82 -2.23
C PHE A 111 -4.98 17.59 -3.59
N ASN A 112 -6.19 18.11 -3.79
CA ASN A 112 -7.03 17.90 -4.98
C ASN A 112 -7.23 16.42 -5.30
N LEU A 113 -7.79 15.66 -4.34
CA LEU A 113 -7.98 14.22 -4.41
C LEU A 113 -9.41 13.84 -4.79
N ASP A 114 -9.53 12.71 -5.48
CA ASP A 114 -10.80 12.02 -5.69
C ASP A 114 -10.98 10.97 -4.57
N PRO A 115 -11.98 11.09 -3.71
CA PRO A 115 -12.20 10.15 -2.61
C PRO A 115 -12.48 8.72 -3.06
N ALA A 116 -12.99 8.53 -4.28
CA ALA A 116 -13.26 7.22 -4.85
C ALA A 116 -12.02 6.53 -5.44
N ARG A 117 -10.92 7.27 -5.64
CA ARG A 117 -9.71 6.79 -6.33
C ARG A 117 -8.48 6.83 -5.44
N ILE A 118 -8.59 6.31 -4.21
CA ILE A 118 -7.47 6.11 -3.28
C ILE A 118 -7.04 4.65 -3.39
N ALA A 119 -5.83 4.41 -3.91
CA ALA A 119 -5.22 3.08 -4.00
C ALA A 119 -4.17 2.88 -2.89
N ALA A 120 -3.73 1.64 -2.70
CA ALA A 120 -2.65 1.29 -1.78
C ALA A 120 -1.48 0.65 -2.50
N LEU A 121 -0.25 0.86 -2.00
CA LEU A 121 0.94 0.11 -2.34
C LEU A 121 1.73 -0.18 -1.07
N GLY A 122 2.13 -1.43 -0.89
CA GLY A 122 2.97 -1.80 0.25
C GLY A 122 4.02 -2.83 -0.12
N GLY A 123 5.10 -2.88 0.67
CA GLY A 123 6.16 -3.84 0.51
C GLY A 123 6.44 -4.63 1.78
N SER A 124 6.66 -5.95 1.69
CA SER A 124 6.93 -6.81 2.86
C SER A 124 5.83 -6.72 3.92
N ALA A 125 6.13 -6.33 5.16
CA ALA A 125 5.13 -6.03 6.19
C ALA A 125 4.07 -5.02 5.71
N GLY A 126 4.49 -3.98 4.97
CA GLY A 126 3.57 -3.03 4.34
C GLY A 126 2.72 -3.65 3.23
N GLY A 127 3.23 -4.66 2.51
CA GLY A 127 2.47 -5.45 1.54
C GLY A 127 1.35 -6.26 2.19
N ASN A 128 1.62 -6.87 3.34
CA ASN A 128 0.59 -7.51 4.17
C ASN A 128 -0.48 -6.49 4.62
N LEU A 129 -0.06 -5.33 5.14
CA LEU A 129 -0.99 -4.28 5.57
C LEU A 129 -1.81 -3.71 4.41
N ALA A 130 -1.21 -3.51 3.22
CA ALA A 130 -1.92 -3.09 2.02
C ALA A 130 -2.95 -4.14 1.57
N SER A 131 -2.57 -5.42 1.61
CA SER A 131 -3.45 -6.54 1.28
C SER A 131 -4.61 -6.68 2.27
N LEU A 132 -4.33 -6.53 3.59
CA LEU A 132 -5.38 -6.48 4.61
C LEU A 132 -6.29 -5.27 4.45
N LEU A 133 -5.75 -4.10 4.10
CA LEU A 133 -6.55 -2.91 3.81
C LEU A 133 -7.52 -3.18 2.64
N GLY A 134 -7.03 -3.87 1.59
CA GLY A 134 -7.86 -4.27 0.45
C GLY A 134 -8.97 -5.25 0.81
N THR A 135 -8.66 -6.30 1.58
CA THR A 135 -9.59 -7.40 1.90
C THR A 135 -10.46 -7.17 3.13
N THR A 136 -10.13 -6.18 3.99
CA THR A 136 -10.90 -5.84 5.20
C THR A 136 -11.40 -4.41 5.23
N GLY A 137 -11.22 -3.65 4.15
CA GLY A 137 -11.76 -2.32 4.01
C GLY A 137 -13.29 -2.31 4.08
N SER A 138 -13.88 -1.32 4.72
CA SER A 138 -15.32 -1.25 4.94
C SER A 138 -15.90 0.11 4.58
N GLY A 139 -17.22 0.15 4.44
CA GLY A 139 -17.97 1.35 4.07
C GLY A 139 -17.90 1.67 2.57
N PRO A 140 -18.53 2.76 2.12
CA PRO A 140 -18.42 3.25 0.75
C PRO A 140 -16.98 3.60 0.37
N VAL A 141 -16.62 3.40 -0.90
CA VAL A 141 -15.28 3.73 -1.43
C VAL A 141 -14.95 5.23 -1.37
N THR A 142 -15.96 6.06 -1.14
CA THR A 142 -15.82 7.53 -1.00
C THR A 142 -15.70 8.00 0.44
N GLU A 143 -16.03 7.17 1.44
CA GLU A 143 -16.17 7.61 2.84
C GLU A 143 -15.50 6.66 3.84
N GLY A 144 -15.49 5.35 3.55
CA GLY A 144 -14.98 4.31 4.44
C GLY A 144 -13.47 4.11 4.36
N THR A 145 -13.03 2.92 4.73
CA THR A 145 -11.62 2.51 4.66
C THR A 145 -11.28 1.72 3.39
N ARG A 146 -12.24 1.46 2.49
CA ARG A 146 -12.00 0.74 1.23
C ARG A 146 -11.03 1.51 0.35
N VAL A 147 -10.12 0.79 -0.31
CA VAL A 147 -9.26 1.33 -1.37
C VAL A 147 -9.71 0.81 -2.73
N SER A 148 -9.36 1.53 -3.78
CA SER A 148 -9.81 1.25 -5.15
C SER A 148 -8.90 0.32 -5.94
N ALA A 149 -7.68 0.07 -5.47
CA ALA A 149 -6.72 -0.89 -6.02
C ALA A 149 -5.60 -1.16 -4.99
N VAL A 150 -4.98 -2.33 -5.07
CA VAL A 150 -3.86 -2.71 -4.20
C VAL A 150 -2.68 -3.20 -5.01
N VAL A 151 -1.47 -2.72 -4.68
CA VAL A 151 -0.20 -3.29 -5.13
C VAL A 151 0.51 -3.89 -3.91
N ASP A 152 0.74 -5.18 -3.95
CA ASP A 152 1.46 -5.95 -2.94
C ASP A 152 2.81 -6.41 -3.48
N LEU A 153 3.90 -6.01 -2.83
CA LEU A 153 5.27 -6.38 -3.15
C LEU A 153 5.84 -7.27 -2.03
N SER A 154 5.82 -8.58 -2.22
CA SER A 154 6.34 -9.55 -1.24
C SER A 154 5.64 -9.50 0.13
N GLY A 155 4.37 -9.18 0.18
CA GLY A 155 3.59 -9.21 1.43
C GLY A 155 3.30 -10.65 1.86
N PRO A 156 3.55 -11.02 3.14
CA PRO A 156 3.08 -12.31 3.62
C PRO A 156 1.55 -12.34 3.66
N ALA A 157 0.96 -13.30 2.96
CA ALA A 157 -0.48 -13.43 2.81
C ALA A 157 -1.12 -14.39 3.83
N ASP A 158 -0.30 -15.25 4.45
CA ASP A 158 -0.71 -16.27 5.42
C ASP A 158 0.26 -16.31 6.60
N LEU A 159 -0.18 -15.84 7.76
CA LEU A 159 0.60 -15.79 9.01
C LEU A 159 0.24 -16.93 9.96
N THR A 160 -0.45 -17.98 9.48
CA THR A 160 -0.77 -19.17 10.31
C THR A 160 0.40 -20.16 10.42
N GLY A 161 1.57 -19.82 9.88
CA GLY A 161 2.75 -20.69 9.82
C GLY A 161 2.81 -21.56 8.56
N ALA A 162 1.73 -21.71 7.81
CA ALA A 162 1.72 -22.44 6.54
C ALA A 162 2.72 -21.79 5.56
N ASP A 163 3.68 -22.57 5.07
CA ASP A 163 4.75 -22.13 4.16
C ASP A 163 5.71 -21.06 4.74
N ALA A 164 5.63 -20.73 6.04
CA ALA A 164 6.56 -19.76 6.63
C ALA A 164 7.98 -20.33 6.69
N LYS A 165 8.98 -19.52 6.31
CA LYS A 165 10.38 -19.91 6.57
C LYS A 165 10.65 -19.89 8.07
N PRO A 166 11.37 -20.89 8.62
CA PRO A 166 11.61 -20.97 10.07
C PRO A 166 12.19 -19.70 10.69
N GLY A 167 13.07 -18.98 9.98
CA GLY A 167 13.65 -17.72 10.45
C GLY A 167 12.67 -16.54 10.48
N PHE A 168 11.50 -16.64 9.82
CA PHE A 168 10.47 -15.60 9.81
C PHE A 168 9.39 -15.82 10.87
N ILE A 169 9.22 -17.04 11.36
CA ILE A 169 8.21 -17.39 12.38
C ILE A 169 8.31 -16.50 13.64
N PRO A 170 9.48 -16.28 14.26
CA PRO A 170 9.57 -15.40 15.44
C PRO A 170 9.10 -13.95 15.15
N VAL A 171 9.36 -13.47 13.95
CA VAL A 171 8.95 -12.11 13.52
C VAL A 171 7.43 -12.01 13.46
N GLN A 172 6.77 -12.97 12.82
CA GLN A 172 5.30 -12.93 12.72
C GLN A 172 4.63 -13.16 14.09
N LEU A 173 5.19 -14.01 14.96
CA LEU A 173 4.67 -14.22 16.31
C LEU A 173 4.79 -12.96 17.18
N ALA A 174 5.88 -12.20 17.06
CA ALA A 174 6.03 -10.91 17.73
C ALA A 174 4.95 -9.91 17.29
N PHE A 175 4.77 -9.73 15.96
CA PHE A 175 3.71 -8.89 15.42
C PHE A 175 2.31 -9.29 15.87
N LEU A 176 2.05 -10.60 15.98
CA LEU A 176 0.76 -11.15 16.38
C LEU A 176 0.54 -11.12 17.90
N GLY A 177 1.60 -10.90 18.70
CA GLY A 177 1.54 -11.01 20.15
C GLY A 177 1.33 -12.45 20.64
N CYS A 178 1.79 -13.44 19.87
CA CYS A 178 1.59 -14.85 20.15
C CYS A 178 2.88 -15.53 20.63
N ALA A 179 2.75 -16.50 21.54
CA ALA A 179 3.88 -17.28 22.01
C ALA A 179 4.23 -18.46 21.08
N SER A 180 3.27 -18.94 20.28
CA SER A 180 3.45 -20.05 19.36
C SER A 180 2.48 -19.99 18.19
N GLU A 181 2.78 -20.71 17.11
CA GLU A 181 1.90 -20.81 15.93
C GLU A 181 0.62 -21.65 16.20
N VAL A 182 0.70 -22.59 17.15
CA VAL A 182 -0.39 -23.55 17.43
C VAL A 182 -1.57 -22.86 18.12
N ASP A 183 -1.31 -21.86 18.93
CA ASP A 183 -2.33 -21.10 19.66
C ASP A 183 -2.15 -19.59 19.40
N CYS A 184 -2.47 -19.18 18.19
CA CYS A 184 -2.38 -17.79 17.75
C CYS A 184 -3.65 -17.36 17.00
N PRO A 185 -4.73 -17.01 17.71
CA PRO A 185 -5.99 -16.63 17.06
C PRO A 185 -5.86 -15.37 16.17
N ALA A 186 -4.88 -14.50 16.46
CA ALA A 186 -4.61 -13.32 15.65
C ALA A 186 -4.06 -13.67 14.25
N ALA A 187 -3.40 -14.82 14.09
CA ALA A 187 -2.73 -15.20 12.84
C ALA A 187 -3.69 -15.21 11.65
N ARG A 188 -4.88 -15.80 11.81
CA ARG A 188 -5.88 -15.84 10.75
C ARG A 188 -6.43 -14.45 10.41
N ALA A 189 -6.67 -13.61 11.41
CA ALA A 189 -7.16 -12.25 11.21
C ALA A 189 -6.13 -11.32 10.55
N ALA A 190 -4.82 -11.58 10.78
CA ALA A 190 -3.71 -10.87 10.17
C ALA A 190 -3.29 -11.42 8.80
N SER A 191 -4.00 -12.42 8.28
CA SER A 191 -3.72 -13.09 7.01
C SER A 191 -4.76 -12.68 5.96
N PRO A 192 -4.42 -11.82 4.97
CA PRO A 192 -5.37 -11.33 3.99
C PRO A 192 -6.01 -12.44 3.15
N ILE A 193 -5.37 -13.58 2.95
CA ILE A 193 -5.91 -14.71 2.20
C ILE A 193 -7.23 -15.27 2.78
N PHE A 194 -7.45 -15.12 4.09
CA PHE A 194 -8.67 -15.59 4.74
C PHE A 194 -9.80 -14.55 4.80
N ALA A 195 -9.52 -13.32 4.37
CA ALA A 195 -10.50 -12.23 4.31
C ALA A 195 -10.99 -11.93 2.89
N VAL A 196 -10.51 -12.69 1.89
CA VAL A 196 -10.86 -12.51 0.47
C VAL A 196 -12.37 -12.60 0.25
N SER A 197 -12.91 -11.65 -0.50
CA SER A 197 -14.30 -11.57 -0.89
C SER A 197 -14.47 -11.06 -2.34
N ALA A 198 -15.66 -11.23 -2.92
CA ALA A 198 -15.96 -10.73 -4.26
C ALA A 198 -16.00 -9.18 -4.34
N ASP A 199 -16.08 -8.51 -3.19
CA ASP A 199 -16.14 -7.06 -3.09
C ASP A 199 -14.75 -6.40 -2.99
N ASP A 200 -13.67 -7.21 -3.02
CA ASP A 200 -12.31 -6.71 -2.91
C ASP A 200 -11.91 -5.92 -4.16
N PRO A 201 -11.05 -4.90 -4.02
CA PRO A 201 -10.56 -4.13 -5.15
C PRO A 201 -9.63 -4.97 -6.04
N PRO A 202 -9.33 -4.54 -7.28
CA PRO A 202 -8.29 -5.16 -8.10
C PRO A 202 -6.93 -5.22 -7.39
N PHE A 203 -6.20 -6.33 -7.58
CA PHE A 203 -4.87 -6.56 -6.99
C PHE A 203 -3.78 -6.72 -8.05
N PHE A 204 -2.62 -6.14 -7.77
CA PHE A 204 -1.36 -6.44 -8.42
C PHE A 204 -0.39 -6.99 -7.37
N ILE A 205 0.00 -8.25 -7.50
CA ILE A 205 0.88 -8.95 -6.55
C ILE A 205 2.18 -9.28 -7.27
N ALA A 206 3.33 -8.92 -6.69
CA ALA A 206 4.65 -9.31 -7.19
C ALA A 206 5.49 -9.92 -6.08
N ASN A 207 6.15 -11.05 -6.39
CA ASN A 207 7.03 -11.75 -5.45
C ASN A 207 8.22 -12.35 -6.19
N SER A 208 9.41 -12.33 -5.57
CA SER A 208 10.59 -13.02 -6.14
C SER A 208 10.54 -14.52 -5.90
N THR A 209 11.20 -15.26 -6.79
CA THR A 209 11.19 -16.73 -6.75
C THR A 209 11.98 -17.32 -5.59
N ASN A 210 12.96 -16.57 -5.03
CA ASN A 210 13.86 -17.06 -4.00
C ASN A 210 14.20 -15.95 -2.98
N GLU A 211 13.19 -15.52 -2.22
CA GLU A 211 13.33 -14.45 -1.23
C GLU A 211 12.77 -14.85 0.15
N LEU A 212 12.67 -13.89 1.09
CA LEU A 212 12.23 -14.12 2.46
C LEU A 212 10.81 -14.71 2.53
N ILE A 213 9.86 -14.12 1.80
CA ILE A 213 8.48 -14.59 1.75
C ILE A 213 8.34 -15.61 0.63
N PRO A 214 7.96 -16.85 0.92
CA PRO A 214 7.79 -17.88 -0.10
C PRO A 214 6.78 -17.47 -1.16
N ILE A 215 7.16 -17.57 -2.43
CA ILE A 215 6.32 -17.18 -3.57
C ILE A 215 4.96 -17.92 -3.59
N GLU A 216 4.90 -19.09 -2.97
CA GLU A 216 3.68 -19.90 -2.88
C GLU A 216 2.58 -19.18 -2.05
N GLN A 217 2.94 -18.37 -1.05
CA GLN A 217 1.95 -17.55 -0.33
C GLN A 217 1.28 -16.54 -1.27
N SER A 218 2.07 -15.80 -2.06
CA SER A 218 1.56 -14.84 -3.03
C SER A 218 0.75 -15.51 -4.14
N ARG A 219 1.15 -16.72 -4.59
CA ARG A 219 0.42 -17.49 -5.59
C ARG A 219 -0.93 -17.94 -5.06
N ARG A 220 -0.99 -18.56 -3.87
CA ARG A 220 -2.24 -18.97 -3.23
C ARG A 220 -3.17 -17.79 -2.99
N PHE A 221 -2.65 -16.64 -2.57
CA PHE A 221 -3.45 -15.45 -2.38
C PHE A 221 -4.02 -14.91 -3.70
N ALA A 222 -3.20 -14.84 -4.76
CA ALA A 222 -3.67 -14.44 -6.08
C ALA A 222 -4.74 -15.40 -6.63
N ASP A 223 -4.61 -16.71 -6.38
CA ASP A 223 -5.59 -17.70 -6.81
C ASP A 223 -6.89 -17.61 -6.01
N ALA A 224 -6.83 -17.32 -4.71
CA ALA A 224 -8.00 -17.07 -3.87
C ALA A 224 -8.78 -15.83 -4.36
N LEU A 225 -8.09 -14.71 -4.65
CA LEU A 225 -8.69 -13.51 -5.20
C LEU A 225 -9.38 -13.77 -6.54
N ARG A 226 -8.72 -14.49 -7.46
CA ARG A 226 -9.31 -14.87 -8.76
C ARG A 226 -10.52 -15.78 -8.60
N ALA A 227 -10.47 -16.73 -7.68
CA ALA A 227 -11.60 -17.62 -7.37
C ALA A 227 -12.80 -16.84 -6.84
N ALA A 228 -12.59 -15.74 -6.12
CA ALA A 228 -13.61 -14.81 -5.68
C ALA A 228 -14.10 -13.84 -6.78
N GLY A 229 -13.51 -13.89 -7.99
CA GLY A 229 -13.87 -12.98 -9.10
C GLY A 229 -13.14 -11.64 -9.08
N VAL A 230 -12.16 -11.46 -8.20
CA VAL A 230 -11.38 -10.22 -8.11
C VAL A 230 -10.35 -10.12 -9.24
N PRO A 231 -10.31 -9.03 -10.02
CA PRO A 231 -9.30 -8.82 -11.04
C PRO A 231 -7.89 -8.82 -10.41
N THR A 232 -7.06 -9.82 -10.76
CA THR A 232 -5.78 -10.03 -10.09
C THR A 232 -4.64 -10.30 -11.09
N THR A 233 -3.62 -9.44 -11.05
CA THR A 233 -2.35 -9.63 -11.75
C THR A 233 -1.31 -10.20 -10.78
N PHE A 234 -0.75 -11.36 -11.09
CA PHE A 234 0.36 -11.94 -10.35
C PHE A 234 1.63 -11.92 -11.19
N VAL A 235 2.73 -11.45 -10.62
CA VAL A 235 4.05 -11.34 -11.27
C VAL A 235 5.09 -12.09 -10.45
N SER A 236 5.61 -13.18 -11.02
CA SER A 236 6.80 -13.84 -10.50
C SER A 236 8.04 -13.12 -11.00
N VAL A 237 8.87 -12.62 -10.10
CA VAL A 237 10.15 -11.97 -10.40
C VAL A 237 11.27 -12.99 -10.17
N THR A 238 12.08 -13.28 -11.20
CA THR A 238 13.20 -14.20 -11.05
C THR A 238 14.29 -13.61 -10.16
N GLY A 239 14.73 -14.35 -9.16
CA GLY A 239 15.82 -13.95 -8.26
C GLY A 239 15.41 -13.87 -6.80
N GLY A 240 16.17 -13.09 -6.01
CA GLY A 240 16.03 -12.99 -4.55
C GLY A 240 15.80 -11.58 -4.03
N LEU A 241 15.49 -10.60 -4.90
CA LEU A 241 15.17 -9.24 -4.46
C LEU A 241 13.86 -9.22 -3.70
N HIS A 242 13.82 -8.53 -2.58
CA HIS A 242 12.66 -8.49 -1.69
C HIS A 242 11.95 -7.14 -1.73
N SER A 243 10.61 -7.15 -1.72
CA SER A 243 9.80 -5.93 -1.56
C SER A 243 10.10 -4.88 -2.65
N VAL A 244 10.24 -3.63 -2.28
CA VAL A 244 10.50 -2.50 -3.21
C VAL A 244 11.83 -2.61 -3.97
N ALA A 245 12.78 -3.42 -3.50
CA ALA A 245 14.01 -3.71 -4.23
C ALA A 245 13.77 -4.43 -5.57
N MET A 246 12.61 -5.08 -5.77
CA MET A 246 12.20 -5.67 -7.05
C MET A 246 11.86 -4.63 -8.12
N LEU A 247 11.65 -3.36 -7.75
CA LEU A 247 11.11 -2.32 -8.62
C LEU A 247 12.11 -1.85 -9.69
N GLY A 248 12.49 -2.74 -10.60
CA GLY A 248 13.17 -2.37 -11.84
C GLY A 248 12.22 -1.68 -12.85
N PRO A 249 12.75 -1.15 -13.97
CA PRO A 249 11.98 -0.39 -14.94
C PRO A 249 10.73 -1.11 -15.47
N SER A 250 10.84 -2.41 -15.76
CA SER A 250 9.73 -3.22 -16.28
C SER A 250 8.60 -3.39 -15.26
N LEU A 251 8.93 -3.67 -13.99
CA LEU A 251 7.91 -3.84 -12.94
C LEU A 251 7.24 -2.51 -12.62
N ARG A 252 8.01 -1.40 -12.57
CA ARG A 252 7.47 -0.05 -12.42
C ARG A 252 6.47 0.30 -13.53
N ALA A 253 6.79 0.00 -14.80
CA ALA A 253 5.88 0.25 -15.92
C ALA A 253 4.57 -0.53 -15.76
N ARG A 254 4.64 -1.83 -15.45
CA ARG A 254 3.45 -2.68 -15.24
C ARG A 254 2.56 -2.20 -14.08
N ILE A 255 3.15 -1.69 -13.00
CA ILE A 255 2.39 -1.12 -11.87
C ILE A 255 1.69 0.18 -12.31
N LEU A 256 2.35 1.03 -13.09
CA LEU A 256 1.70 2.24 -13.62
C LEU A 256 0.56 1.89 -14.58
N ASP A 257 0.71 0.89 -15.44
CA ASP A 257 -0.36 0.40 -16.32
C ASP A 257 -1.53 -0.17 -15.50
N PHE A 258 -1.24 -0.89 -14.43
CA PHE A 258 -2.27 -1.38 -13.50
C PHE A 258 -3.04 -0.22 -12.86
N TYR A 259 -2.36 0.79 -12.32
CA TYR A 259 -3.05 1.95 -11.75
C TYR A 259 -3.82 2.73 -12.82
N ALA A 260 -3.27 2.89 -14.02
CA ALA A 260 -3.96 3.56 -15.12
C ALA A 260 -5.29 2.86 -15.49
N SER A 261 -5.32 1.53 -15.46
CA SER A 261 -6.50 0.73 -15.79
C SER A 261 -7.53 0.64 -14.64
N THR A 262 -7.12 0.80 -13.39
CA THR A 262 -7.98 0.61 -12.21
C THR A 262 -8.46 1.92 -11.60
N VAL A 263 -7.55 2.88 -11.39
CA VAL A 263 -7.86 4.18 -10.77
C VAL A 263 -7.80 5.34 -11.77
N GLY A 264 -7.46 5.05 -13.01
CA GLY A 264 -7.35 6.03 -14.10
C GLY A 264 -6.03 6.81 -14.07
N VAL A 265 -5.69 7.36 -15.23
CA VAL A 265 -4.55 8.26 -15.37
C VAL A 265 -4.87 9.63 -14.79
N ASN A 266 -4.03 10.12 -13.92
CA ASN A 266 -3.99 11.54 -13.63
C ASN A 266 -3.27 12.18 -14.81
N SER A 267 -3.98 12.96 -15.66
CA SER A 267 -3.39 13.55 -16.88
C SER A 267 -2.01 14.16 -16.57
N ALA A 268 -0.95 13.48 -17.00
CA ALA A 268 0.42 13.99 -16.91
C ALA A 268 0.55 15.24 -17.76
N SER A 269 1.35 16.23 -17.34
CA SER A 269 1.82 17.27 -18.28
C SER A 269 2.49 16.56 -19.46
N PRO A 270 2.25 16.99 -20.71
CA PRO A 270 3.05 16.52 -21.81
C PRO A 270 4.52 16.73 -21.47
N ALA A 271 5.36 15.74 -21.74
CA ALA A 271 6.80 15.89 -21.65
C ALA A 271 7.21 17.12 -22.47
N PRO A 272 8.16 17.95 -22.00
CA PRO A 272 8.70 19.02 -22.84
C PRO A 272 9.22 18.37 -24.14
N GLY A 273 8.69 18.80 -25.27
CA GLY A 273 8.98 18.27 -26.58
C GLY A 273 10.48 18.21 -26.79
N ALA A 274 10.97 17.07 -27.26
CA ALA A 274 12.26 16.97 -27.91
C ALA A 274 12.18 17.85 -29.17
N GLY A 275 12.75 19.05 -29.08
CA GLY A 275 13.07 19.92 -30.18
C GLY A 275 14.54 19.75 -30.54
#